data_f4df24e3a38fcddb91647e5440a83efb
#
_entry.id   f4df24e3a38fcddb91647e5440a83efb
#
_cell.length_a   1.000
_cell.length_b   1.000
_cell.length_c   1.000
_cell.angle_alpha   90.00
_cell.angle_beta   90.00
_cell.angle_gamma   90.00
#
_symmetry.space_group_name_H-M   'P 1'
#
loop_
_entity.id
_entity.type
_entity.pdbx_description
1 polymer ?
#
loop_
_entity_poly.entity_id
_entity_poly.type
_entity_poly.pdbx_seq_one_letter_code
_entity_poly.pdbx_strand_id
1 'polypeptide(L)'
;MTRIITKNSSTASAIPLAGDLVQGELALNVTDKKLYTKDSGGAVVSVGTPLDENNPTAADTVTLGLWAGRYIGPNNIQNTFIGSGAGASFSAGTGRSHVAVGHDAMALATFGTGHVAVGENALLNISGTNYATAVGTDTGVNCTSGGQSSVFLGMLAGSQVTTGAQNVCIGFNSNPTSATSSYQFTLGHTDITSLRCNVQTITSLSDARDKTEIVDTPYGLDFINTLQPRQFKWATRDGNIKDGKVEQGFIAQELLAAAGDNKADLNLVLEENPNKLEASAGNLVPILVKAIQELTAQVEQLENN
;
A
#
# COMPACT_ATOMS: atom_id res chain seq x y z
N MET A 1 -43.95 -22.17 -27.72
CA MET A 1 -42.88 -21.21 -27.31
C MET A 1 -43.40 -19.83 -27.57
N THR A 2 -43.64 -19.03 -26.54
CA THR A 2 -44.12 -17.67 -26.68
C THR A 2 -42.96 -16.77 -27.16
N ARG A 3 -43.11 -16.14 -28.29
CA ARG A 3 -42.08 -15.27 -28.88
C ARG A 3 -42.23 -13.89 -28.22
N ILE A 4 -41.21 -13.43 -27.50
CA ILE A 4 -41.14 -12.07 -26.99
C ILE A 4 -40.52 -11.21 -28.10
N ILE A 5 -41.28 -10.25 -28.63
CA ILE A 5 -40.78 -9.30 -29.65
C ILE A 5 -40.61 -7.97 -28.91
N THR A 6 -39.37 -7.48 -28.84
CA THR A 6 -39.07 -6.14 -28.32
C THR A 6 -39.24 -5.10 -29.43
N LYS A 7 -39.66 -3.89 -29.12
CA LYS A 7 -39.58 -2.76 -30.05
C LYS A 7 -38.10 -2.54 -30.35
N ASN A 8 -37.80 -2.18 -31.60
CA ASN A 8 -36.41 -1.94 -32.02
C ASN A 8 -36.28 -0.74 -32.98
N SER A 9 -35.10 -0.15 -32.99
CA SER A 9 -34.68 0.89 -33.91
C SER A 9 -33.29 0.56 -34.43
N SER A 10 -33.07 0.82 -35.71
CA SER A 10 -31.76 0.78 -36.36
C SER A 10 -31.20 2.19 -36.63
N THR A 11 -31.87 3.23 -36.15
CA THR A 11 -31.42 4.61 -36.30
C THR A 11 -30.45 4.91 -35.17
N ALA A 12 -29.23 5.33 -35.49
CA ALA A 12 -28.21 5.73 -34.51
C ALA A 12 -28.75 6.87 -33.61
N SER A 13 -28.45 6.79 -32.33
CA SER A 13 -28.87 7.73 -31.27
C SER A 13 -30.37 7.85 -31.06
N ALA A 14 -31.20 6.98 -31.64
CA ALA A 14 -32.63 6.98 -31.43
C ALA A 14 -32.97 6.44 -30.02
N ILE A 15 -33.65 7.29 -29.24
CA ILE A 15 -34.19 6.94 -27.90
C ILE A 15 -35.70 6.85 -28.03
N PRO A 16 -36.36 5.80 -27.47
CA PRO A 16 -37.84 5.74 -27.48
C PRO A 16 -38.45 6.94 -26.74
N LEU A 17 -39.54 7.47 -27.21
CA LEU A 17 -40.31 8.46 -26.47
C LEU A 17 -41.13 7.76 -25.37
N ALA A 18 -41.49 8.50 -24.34
CA ALA A 18 -42.31 7.97 -23.21
C ALA A 18 -43.66 7.41 -23.68
N GLY A 19 -44.23 7.94 -24.79
CA GLY A 19 -45.42 7.44 -25.41
C GLY A 19 -45.23 6.15 -26.23
N ASP A 20 -44.01 5.81 -26.60
CA ASP A 20 -43.73 4.62 -27.39
C ASP A 20 -43.67 3.33 -26.58
N LEU A 21 -43.53 3.45 -25.25
CA LEU A 21 -43.40 2.31 -24.36
C LEU A 21 -44.50 2.32 -23.28
N VAL A 22 -44.95 1.13 -22.92
CA VAL A 22 -45.67 0.93 -21.65
C VAL A 22 -44.68 0.60 -20.54
N GLN A 23 -45.08 0.78 -19.29
CA GLN A 23 -44.20 0.49 -18.13
C GLN A 23 -43.67 -0.94 -18.18
N GLY A 24 -42.36 -1.12 -18.06
CA GLY A 24 -41.68 -2.42 -18.09
C GLY A 24 -41.48 -2.99 -19.50
N GLU A 25 -41.99 -2.35 -20.58
CA GLU A 25 -41.72 -2.78 -21.95
C GLU A 25 -40.27 -2.51 -22.34
N LEU A 26 -39.69 -3.42 -23.08
CA LEU A 26 -38.29 -3.32 -23.56
C LEU A 26 -38.24 -2.78 -25.01
N ALA A 27 -37.32 -1.86 -25.25
CA ALA A 27 -36.95 -1.42 -26.60
C ALA A 27 -35.45 -1.50 -26.81
N LEU A 28 -35.05 -1.99 -27.98
CA LEU A 28 -33.63 -2.18 -28.34
C LEU A 28 -33.24 -1.22 -29.45
N ASN A 29 -32.25 -0.38 -29.26
CA ASN A 29 -31.55 0.26 -30.38
C ASN A 29 -30.43 -0.68 -30.81
N VAL A 30 -30.59 -1.31 -31.97
CA VAL A 30 -29.67 -2.32 -32.51
C VAL A 30 -28.38 -1.72 -33.05
N THR A 31 -28.42 -0.46 -33.49
CA THR A 31 -27.22 0.27 -33.96
C THR A 31 -26.32 0.66 -32.77
N ASP A 32 -26.92 1.21 -31.72
CA ASP A 32 -26.21 1.67 -30.55
C ASP A 32 -26.01 0.54 -29.51
N LYS A 33 -26.63 -0.64 -29.75
CA LYS A 33 -26.61 -1.80 -28.81
C LYS A 33 -27.17 -1.44 -27.43
N LYS A 34 -28.13 -0.52 -27.35
CA LYS A 34 -28.76 -0.02 -26.11
C LYS A 34 -30.14 -0.60 -25.91
N LEU A 35 -30.40 -1.04 -24.67
CA LEU A 35 -31.71 -1.52 -24.24
C LEU A 35 -32.37 -0.45 -23.36
N TYR A 36 -33.65 -0.18 -23.60
CA TYR A 36 -34.45 0.81 -22.88
C TYR A 36 -35.69 0.16 -22.28
N THR A 37 -36.20 0.75 -21.20
CA THR A 37 -37.52 0.45 -20.65
C THR A 37 -38.18 1.73 -20.15
N LYS A 38 -39.48 1.68 -19.88
CA LYS A 38 -40.20 2.74 -19.20
C LYS A 38 -40.34 2.36 -17.72
N ASP A 39 -39.84 3.20 -16.83
CA ASP A 39 -39.93 3.01 -15.38
C ASP A 39 -41.32 3.30 -14.81
N SER A 40 -41.52 3.12 -13.52
CA SER A 40 -42.77 3.39 -12.81
C SER A 40 -43.14 4.88 -12.74
N GLY A 41 -42.17 5.76 -12.91
CA GLY A 41 -42.38 7.21 -12.99
C GLY A 41 -42.76 7.70 -14.39
N GLY A 42 -42.79 6.81 -15.39
CA GLY A 42 -43.12 7.13 -16.77
C GLY A 42 -41.93 7.62 -17.60
N ALA A 43 -40.72 7.61 -17.05
CA ALA A 43 -39.52 7.98 -17.79
C ALA A 43 -38.96 6.79 -18.60
N VAL A 44 -38.39 7.07 -19.78
CA VAL A 44 -37.62 6.09 -20.53
C VAL A 44 -36.21 6.07 -19.99
N VAL A 45 -35.79 4.91 -19.51
CA VAL A 45 -34.48 4.68 -18.92
C VAL A 45 -33.73 3.58 -19.68
N SER A 46 -32.42 3.66 -19.75
CA SER A 46 -31.60 2.57 -20.28
C SER A 46 -31.52 1.42 -19.27
N VAL A 47 -31.62 0.18 -19.75
CA VAL A 47 -31.46 -1.04 -18.94
C VAL A 47 -30.04 -1.52 -19.04
N GLY A 48 -29.38 -1.66 -17.91
CA GLY A 48 -27.97 -1.99 -17.82
C GLY A 48 -27.14 -0.83 -17.29
N THR A 49 -25.88 -1.08 -17.02
CA THR A 49 -24.96 0.03 -16.73
C THR A 49 -24.86 0.92 -17.94
N PRO A 50 -25.12 2.21 -17.85
CA PRO A 50 -24.71 3.09 -18.90
C PRO A 50 -23.18 3.02 -18.96
N LEU A 51 -22.66 2.35 -19.98
CA LEU A 51 -21.46 2.86 -20.59
C LEU A 51 -21.95 4.17 -21.20
N ASP A 52 -21.75 5.27 -20.48
CA ASP A 52 -22.34 6.54 -20.88
C ASP A 52 -21.53 7.11 -22.05
N GLU A 53 -21.83 6.59 -23.25
CA GLU A 53 -21.28 7.12 -24.51
C GLU A 53 -21.71 8.59 -24.73
N ASN A 54 -22.68 9.09 -23.94
CA ASN A 54 -23.15 10.47 -24.02
C ASN A 54 -22.63 11.35 -22.89
N ASN A 55 -21.85 10.80 -21.95
CA ASN A 55 -21.07 11.63 -21.04
C ASN A 55 -19.63 11.76 -21.62
N PRO A 56 -19.36 12.74 -22.50
CA PRO A 56 -18.02 12.96 -23.03
C PRO A 56 -16.99 13.30 -21.94
N THR A 57 -17.45 13.36 -20.71
CA THR A 57 -16.71 13.79 -19.52
C THR A 57 -16.26 12.61 -18.65
N ALA A 58 -16.84 11.40 -18.82
CA ALA A 58 -16.43 10.18 -18.12
C ALA A 58 -15.94 9.10 -19.10
N ALA A 59 -15.24 9.50 -20.16
CA ALA A 59 -14.77 8.61 -21.21
C ALA A 59 -13.99 7.42 -20.61
N ASP A 60 -14.33 6.22 -21.08
CA ASP A 60 -13.68 4.96 -20.71
C ASP A 60 -13.80 4.58 -19.21
N THR A 61 -14.80 5.08 -18.48
CA THR A 61 -15.03 4.71 -17.07
C THR A 61 -16.14 3.67 -16.95
N VAL A 62 -15.87 2.59 -16.21
CA VAL A 62 -16.83 1.52 -15.88
C VAL A 62 -17.28 1.68 -14.45
N THR A 63 -18.59 1.78 -14.20
CA THR A 63 -19.19 1.80 -12.85
C THR A 63 -20.22 0.69 -12.73
N LEU A 64 -20.13 -0.11 -11.66
CA LEU A 64 -21.10 -1.18 -11.38
C LEU A 64 -21.36 -1.26 -9.86
N GLY A 65 -22.54 -0.95 -9.44
CA GLY A 65 -22.97 -0.98 -8.05
C GLY A 65 -23.71 0.30 -7.64
N LEU A 66 -24.45 0.22 -6.53
CA LEU A 66 -25.18 1.35 -5.99
C LEU A 66 -24.17 2.45 -5.58
N TRP A 67 -24.33 3.65 -6.14
CA TRP A 67 -23.45 4.82 -5.91
C TRP A 67 -21.99 4.67 -6.38
N ALA A 68 -21.65 3.61 -7.10
CA ALA A 68 -20.32 3.52 -7.73
C ALA A 68 -20.11 4.73 -8.65
N GLY A 69 -19.03 5.47 -8.44
CA GLY A 69 -18.71 6.66 -9.20
C GLY A 69 -19.75 7.80 -9.12
N ARG A 70 -20.55 7.87 -8.05
CA ARG A 70 -21.72 8.78 -7.95
C ARG A 70 -21.41 10.24 -8.25
N TYR A 71 -20.25 10.73 -7.86
CA TYR A 71 -19.84 12.12 -8.05
C TYR A 71 -18.63 12.24 -8.98
N ILE A 72 -18.55 11.38 -10.00
CA ILE A 72 -17.47 11.47 -11.00
C ILE A 72 -17.59 12.81 -11.76
N GLY A 73 -16.55 13.62 -11.65
CA GLY A 73 -16.40 14.85 -12.45
C GLY A 73 -15.95 14.59 -13.88
N PRO A 74 -16.07 15.57 -14.76
CA PRO A 74 -15.82 15.43 -16.20
C PRO A 74 -14.39 15.02 -16.60
N ASN A 75 -13.41 15.26 -15.75
CA ASN A 75 -12.01 14.95 -16.02
C ASN A 75 -11.54 13.63 -15.38
N ASN A 76 -12.46 12.89 -14.74
CA ASN A 76 -12.18 11.61 -14.12
C ASN A 76 -12.47 10.49 -15.12
N ILE A 77 -11.47 10.09 -15.88
CA ILE A 77 -11.57 9.16 -17.01
C ILE A 77 -10.78 7.87 -16.79
N GLN A 78 -11.12 6.82 -17.56
CA GLN A 78 -10.38 5.56 -17.54
C GLN A 78 -10.41 4.85 -16.18
N ASN A 79 -11.54 4.93 -15.47
CA ASN A 79 -11.68 4.33 -14.15
C ASN A 79 -12.53 3.05 -14.21
N THR A 80 -12.30 2.14 -13.29
CA THR A 80 -13.12 0.95 -13.06
C THR A 80 -13.58 0.94 -11.61
N PHE A 81 -14.88 1.19 -11.36
CA PHE A 81 -15.48 1.22 -10.03
C PHE A 81 -16.57 0.14 -9.92
N ILE A 82 -16.31 -0.89 -9.14
CA ILE A 82 -17.20 -2.04 -8.98
C ILE A 82 -17.47 -2.26 -7.49
N GLY A 83 -18.70 -2.09 -7.07
CA GLY A 83 -19.15 -2.23 -5.69
C GLY A 83 -19.98 -1.04 -5.22
N SER A 84 -20.81 -1.23 -4.19
CA SER A 84 -21.55 -0.12 -3.61
C SER A 84 -20.57 0.91 -3.05
N GLY A 85 -20.76 2.19 -3.42
CA GLY A 85 -19.90 3.28 -2.97
C GLY A 85 -18.49 3.34 -3.59
N ALA A 86 -18.09 2.37 -4.41
CA ALA A 86 -16.75 2.38 -5.03
C ALA A 86 -16.50 3.67 -5.81
N GLY A 87 -15.43 4.39 -5.48
CA GLY A 87 -15.05 5.64 -6.15
C GLY A 87 -16.11 6.75 -6.07
N ALA A 88 -16.92 6.82 -5.02
CA ALA A 88 -18.11 7.67 -4.97
C ALA A 88 -17.83 9.17 -5.01
N SER A 89 -16.68 9.65 -4.55
CA SER A 89 -16.40 11.08 -4.29
C SER A 89 -15.45 11.77 -5.28
N PHE A 90 -15.13 11.17 -6.42
CA PHE A 90 -14.26 11.76 -7.44
C PHE A 90 -14.88 12.97 -8.17
N SER A 91 -15.36 13.97 -7.43
CA SER A 91 -16.08 15.13 -7.96
C SER A 91 -15.19 16.28 -8.43
N ALA A 92 -14.03 16.43 -7.84
CA ALA A 92 -13.12 17.55 -8.08
C ALA A 92 -11.77 17.05 -8.54
N GLY A 93 -11.30 17.48 -9.70
CA GLY A 93 -9.96 17.21 -10.15
C GLY A 93 -9.85 16.25 -11.33
N THR A 94 -8.65 15.74 -11.58
CA THR A 94 -8.31 14.85 -12.68
C THR A 94 -7.96 13.47 -12.14
N GLY A 95 -8.94 12.75 -11.62
CA GLY A 95 -8.76 11.35 -11.21
C GLY A 95 -8.83 10.43 -12.43
N ARG A 96 -7.76 9.71 -12.74
CA ARG A 96 -7.75 8.82 -13.90
C ARG A 96 -7.04 7.51 -13.64
N SER A 97 -7.43 6.49 -14.43
CA SER A 97 -6.80 5.17 -14.42
C SER A 97 -6.87 4.48 -13.05
N HIS A 98 -7.98 4.67 -12.33
CA HIS A 98 -8.21 4.01 -11.05
C HIS A 98 -8.94 2.67 -11.23
N VAL A 99 -8.62 1.72 -10.37
CA VAL A 99 -9.38 0.49 -10.18
C VAL A 99 -9.83 0.43 -8.73
N ALA A 100 -11.14 0.53 -8.47
CA ALA A 100 -11.72 0.34 -7.15
C ALA A 100 -12.77 -0.77 -7.22
N VAL A 101 -12.51 -1.88 -6.52
CA VAL A 101 -13.38 -3.06 -6.50
C VAL A 101 -13.66 -3.44 -5.05
N GLY A 102 -14.89 -3.30 -4.61
CA GLY A 102 -15.34 -3.58 -3.26
C GLY A 102 -16.28 -2.52 -2.72
N HIS A 103 -16.96 -2.83 -1.61
CA HIS A 103 -17.80 -1.86 -0.91
C HIS A 103 -16.92 -0.71 -0.40
N ASP A 104 -17.29 0.53 -0.73
CA ASP A 104 -16.60 1.76 -0.35
C ASP A 104 -15.08 1.80 -0.68
N ALA A 105 -14.61 0.96 -1.61
CA ALA A 105 -13.25 1.08 -2.11
C ALA A 105 -13.04 2.47 -2.71
N MET A 106 -12.08 3.26 -2.21
CA MET A 106 -11.79 4.64 -2.61
C MET A 106 -13.00 5.59 -2.52
N ALA A 107 -13.97 5.33 -1.62
CA ALA A 107 -15.23 6.08 -1.60
C ALA A 107 -15.06 7.56 -1.28
N LEU A 108 -14.07 7.95 -0.51
CA LEU A 108 -13.76 9.33 -0.13
C LEU A 108 -12.59 9.94 -0.91
N ALA A 109 -12.06 9.21 -1.89
CA ALA A 109 -11.01 9.71 -2.76
C ALA A 109 -11.49 10.90 -3.61
N THR A 110 -10.68 11.95 -3.73
CA THR A 110 -11.07 13.17 -4.44
C THR A 110 -10.31 13.40 -5.73
N PHE A 111 -9.01 13.12 -5.77
CA PHE A 111 -8.16 13.26 -6.95
C PHE A 111 -6.91 12.36 -6.81
N GLY A 112 -6.20 12.15 -7.89
CA GLY A 112 -5.04 11.28 -7.98
C GLY A 112 -4.98 10.53 -9.31
N THR A 113 -4.01 9.65 -9.47
CA THR A 113 -3.84 8.88 -10.72
C THR A 113 -3.35 7.46 -10.40
N GLY A 114 -3.92 6.47 -11.10
CA GLY A 114 -3.37 5.12 -11.15
C GLY A 114 -3.43 4.34 -9.84
N HIS A 115 -4.44 4.57 -9.01
CA HIS A 115 -4.62 3.76 -7.80
C HIS A 115 -5.32 2.44 -8.11
N VAL A 116 -4.92 1.39 -7.41
CA VAL A 116 -5.60 0.09 -7.40
C VAL A 116 -6.05 -0.20 -5.98
N ALA A 117 -7.35 -0.29 -5.77
CA ALA A 117 -7.98 -0.60 -4.49
C ALA A 117 -8.94 -1.78 -4.65
N VAL A 118 -8.62 -2.92 -4.06
CA VAL A 118 -9.45 -4.13 -4.13
C VAL A 118 -9.74 -4.63 -2.73
N GLY A 119 -10.98 -4.55 -2.32
CA GLY A 119 -11.46 -4.92 -0.98
C GLY A 119 -12.38 -3.86 -0.39
N GLU A 120 -13.13 -4.24 0.63
CA GLU A 120 -13.95 -3.29 1.39
C GLU A 120 -13.07 -2.21 2.03
N ASN A 121 -13.44 -0.94 1.87
CA ASN A 121 -12.72 0.24 2.37
C ASN A 121 -11.24 0.33 1.93
N ALA A 122 -10.81 -0.41 0.91
CA ALA A 122 -9.45 -0.29 0.42
C ALA A 122 -9.20 1.15 -0.08
N LEU A 123 -8.14 1.80 0.43
CA LEU A 123 -7.79 3.20 0.14
C LEU A 123 -8.96 4.19 0.33
N LEU A 124 -9.84 3.96 1.30
CA LEU A 124 -11.07 4.73 1.51
C LEU A 124 -10.85 6.25 1.45
N ASN A 125 -9.82 6.75 2.13
CA ASN A 125 -9.54 8.18 2.33
C ASN A 125 -8.47 8.75 1.39
N ILE A 126 -7.98 7.99 0.40
CA ILE A 126 -6.85 8.41 -0.44
C ILE A 126 -7.18 9.71 -1.21
N SER A 127 -6.29 10.67 -1.17
CA SER A 127 -6.47 11.96 -1.84
C SER A 127 -5.12 12.61 -2.16
N GLY A 128 -5.01 13.20 -3.34
CA GLY A 128 -3.83 14.00 -3.71
C GLY A 128 -2.55 13.23 -3.98
N THR A 129 -2.63 11.92 -4.20
CA THR A 129 -1.47 11.05 -4.43
C THR A 129 -1.63 10.23 -5.69
N ASN A 130 -0.61 9.46 -6.07
CA ASN A 130 -0.63 8.64 -7.27
C ASN A 130 -0.05 7.25 -6.99
N TYR A 131 -0.50 6.26 -7.78
CA TYR A 131 0.11 4.94 -7.92
C TYR A 131 0.16 4.09 -6.65
N ALA A 132 -0.79 4.26 -5.74
CA ALA A 132 -0.94 3.34 -4.61
C ALA A 132 -1.65 2.05 -5.05
N THR A 133 -1.18 0.91 -4.56
CA THR A 133 -1.82 -0.39 -4.77
C THR A 133 -2.19 -0.99 -3.42
N ALA A 134 -3.47 -1.26 -3.20
CA ALA A 134 -4.01 -1.83 -1.98
C ALA A 134 -4.97 -2.98 -2.27
N VAL A 135 -4.69 -4.16 -1.72
CA VAL A 135 -5.52 -5.35 -1.91
C VAL A 135 -5.79 -6.00 -0.56
N GLY A 136 -7.04 -5.99 -0.14
CA GLY A 136 -7.54 -6.50 1.14
C GLY A 136 -8.53 -5.55 1.81
N THR A 137 -9.30 -6.02 2.75
CA THR A 137 -10.23 -5.21 3.55
C THR A 137 -9.48 -4.21 4.42
N ASP A 138 -9.95 -2.96 4.49
CA ASP A 138 -9.36 -1.86 5.27
C ASP A 138 -7.87 -1.58 4.96
N THR A 139 -7.42 -2.01 3.80
CA THR A 139 -6.02 -1.85 3.37
C THR A 139 -5.76 -0.39 3.01
N GLY A 140 -4.78 0.23 3.66
CA GLY A 140 -4.46 1.65 3.46
C GLY A 140 -5.62 2.59 3.78
N VAL A 141 -6.56 2.19 4.63
CA VAL A 141 -7.83 2.89 4.89
C VAL A 141 -7.64 4.34 5.35
N ASN A 142 -6.58 4.64 6.10
CA ASN A 142 -6.29 5.97 6.62
C ASN A 142 -5.34 6.80 5.75
N CYS A 143 -4.89 6.28 4.60
CA CYS A 143 -4.06 7.05 3.68
C CYS A 143 -4.81 8.30 3.21
N THR A 144 -4.24 9.47 3.48
CA THR A 144 -4.77 10.75 3.00
C THR A 144 -3.88 11.29 1.89
N SER A 145 -2.94 12.17 2.20
CA SER A 145 -1.93 12.67 1.26
C SER A 145 -0.69 11.76 1.15
N GLY A 146 -0.64 10.69 1.94
CA GLY A 146 0.37 9.64 1.87
C GLY A 146 -0.04 8.50 0.95
N GLY A 147 0.67 7.39 1.06
CA GLY A 147 0.41 6.21 0.24
C GLY A 147 0.90 6.32 -1.21
N GLN A 148 1.47 7.47 -1.62
CA GLN A 148 2.03 7.63 -2.97
C GLN A 148 3.02 6.49 -3.26
N SER A 149 2.82 5.82 -4.40
CA SER A 149 3.67 4.71 -4.87
C SER A 149 3.87 3.60 -3.82
N SER A 150 2.93 3.45 -2.90
CA SER A 150 2.97 2.41 -1.86
C SER A 150 2.23 1.15 -2.31
N VAL A 151 2.64 0.01 -1.74
CA VAL A 151 2.00 -1.29 -1.97
C VAL A 151 1.54 -1.86 -0.62
N PHE A 152 0.25 -2.08 -0.48
CA PHE A 152 -0.38 -2.66 0.69
C PHE A 152 -1.12 -3.93 0.29
N LEU A 153 -0.71 -5.08 0.81
CA LEU A 153 -1.28 -6.38 0.45
C LEU A 153 -1.63 -7.17 1.71
N GLY A 154 -2.89 -7.38 1.95
CA GLY A 154 -3.44 -8.07 3.11
C GLY A 154 -4.42 -7.20 3.90
N MET A 155 -5.33 -7.83 4.64
CA MET A 155 -6.28 -7.13 5.49
C MET A 155 -5.55 -6.21 6.47
N LEU A 156 -5.95 -4.94 6.57
CA LEU A 156 -5.34 -3.92 7.43
C LEU A 156 -3.86 -3.59 7.10
N ALA A 157 -3.30 -4.08 5.97
CA ALA A 157 -1.94 -3.70 5.57
C ALA A 157 -1.90 -2.19 5.26
N GLY A 158 -0.92 -1.47 5.81
CA GLY A 158 -0.80 -0.02 5.68
C GLY A 158 -1.94 0.80 6.31
N SER A 159 -2.79 0.18 7.14
CA SER A 159 -3.96 0.85 7.74
C SER A 159 -3.61 2.02 8.65
N GLN A 160 -2.40 2.06 9.20
CA GLN A 160 -1.92 3.17 10.03
C GLN A 160 -1.27 4.30 9.22
N VAL A 161 -0.96 4.07 7.95
CA VAL A 161 -0.33 5.09 7.10
C VAL A 161 -1.30 6.25 6.88
N THR A 162 -0.82 7.48 7.10
CA THR A 162 -1.55 8.71 6.81
C THR A 162 -0.88 9.52 5.70
N THR A 163 0.37 9.93 5.92
CA THR A 163 1.15 10.77 5.00
C THR A 163 2.45 10.12 4.51
N GLY A 164 2.82 8.95 5.06
CA GLY A 164 3.99 8.18 4.61
C GLY A 164 3.83 7.67 3.18
N ALA A 165 4.91 7.70 2.39
CA ALA A 165 4.92 7.34 0.98
C ALA A 165 5.95 6.23 0.67
N GLN A 166 5.80 5.57 -0.48
CA GLN A 166 6.74 4.56 -0.98
C GLN A 166 7.01 3.42 0.02
N ASN A 167 5.96 3.04 0.77
CA ASN A 167 6.02 1.91 1.68
C ASN A 167 5.51 0.63 1.00
N VAL A 168 6.10 -0.50 1.36
CA VAL A 168 5.61 -1.83 1.00
C VAL A 168 5.23 -2.57 2.27
N CYS A 169 3.94 -2.85 2.46
CA CYS A 169 3.43 -3.58 3.61
C CYS A 169 2.70 -4.84 3.14
N ILE A 170 3.22 -6.01 3.46
CA ILE A 170 2.67 -7.30 3.02
C ILE A 170 2.33 -8.16 4.23
N GLY A 171 1.09 -8.61 4.29
CA GLY A 171 0.55 -9.45 5.35
C GLY A 171 -0.53 -8.75 6.19
N PHE A 172 -1.24 -9.54 6.98
CA PHE A 172 -2.25 -9.03 7.91
C PHE A 172 -1.67 -7.93 8.81
N ASN A 173 -2.31 -6.76 8.86
CA ASN A 173 -1.97 -5.64 9.74
C ASN A 173 -0.47 -5.25 9.72
N SER A 174 0.21 -5.46 8.58
CA SER A 174 1.58 -5.00 8.40
C SER A 174 1.59 -3.49 8.19
N ASN A 175 2.38 -2.77 8.97
CA ASN A 175 2.43 -1.31 8.96
C ASN A 175 3.87 -0.82 9.08
N PRO A 176 4.21 0.36 8.54
CA PRO A 176 5.52 0.97 8.78
C PRO A 176 5.67 1.37 10.26
N THR A 177 6.85 1.80 10.64
CA THR A 177 7.19 2.14 12.03
C THR A 177 6.34 3.28 12.60
N SER A 178 5.83 4.17 11.75
CA SER A 178 4.87 5.21 12.11
C SER A 178 3.95 5.55 10.95
N ALA A 179 2.88 6.29 11.24
CA ALA A 179 1.89 6.72 10.23
C ALA A 179 2.46 7.63 9.13
N THR A 180 3.59 8.27 9.39
CA THR A 180 4.25 9.22 8.51
C THR A 180 5.56 8.71 7.91
N SER A 181 6.04 7.53 8.32
CA SER A 181 7.27 6.91 7.80
C SER A 181 7.15 6.58 6.32
N SER A 182 8.23 6.75 5.59
CA SER A 182 8.33 6.49 4.16
C SER A 182 9.49 5.54 3.86
N TYR A 183 9.47 4.92 2.66
CA TYR A 183 10.55 4.08 2.14
C TYR A 183 10.79 2.80 2.98
N GLN A 184 9.77 2.28 3.64
CA GLN A 184 9.89 1.07 4.45
C GLN A 184 9.29 -0.15 3.76
N PHE A 185 9.92 -1.30 3.96
CA PHE A 185 9.42 -2.60 3.55
C PHE A 185 9.10 -3.44 4.79
N THR A 186 7.81 -3.66 5.07
CA THR A 186 7.32 -4.42 6.23
C THR A 186 6.69 -5.73 5.77
N LEU A 187 7.22 -6.85 6.27
CA LEU A 187 6.70 -8.18 6.04
C LEU A 187 6.01 -8.71 7.30
N GLY A 188 4.69 -8.83 7.23
CA GLY A 188 3.88 -9.43 8.28
C GLY A 188 3.61 -8.55 9.49
N HIS A 189 2.92 -9.13 10.44
CA HIS A 189 2.52 -8.54 11.72
C HIS A 189 3.52 -8.90 12.84
N THR A 190 3.42 -8.26 13.99
CA THR A 190 4.26 -8.52 15.19
C THR A 190 4.20 -9.98 15.68
N ASP A 191 3.17 -10.72 15.32
CA ASP A 191 2.99 -12.14 15.66
C ASP A 191 3.70 -13.11 14.71
N ILE A 192 4.37 -12.63 13.66
CA ILE A 192 5.16 -13.49 12.78
C ILE A 192 6.36 -14.04 13.55
N THR A 193 6.46 -15.36 13.64
CA THR A 193 7.53 -16.04 14.40
C THR A 193 8.66 -16.54 13.52
N SER A 194 8.48 -16.61 12.21
CA SER A 194 9.53 -17.05 11.30
C SER A 194 9.34 -16.45 9.90
N LEU A 195 10.42 -15.97 9.32
CA LEU A 195 10.51 -15.65 7.89
C LEU A 195 11.24 -16.81 7.22
N ARG A 196 10.54 -17.54 6.34
CA ARG A 196 11.09 -18.71 5.64
C ARG A 196 11.32 -18.39 4.18
N CYS A 197 12.55 -18.49 3.75
CA CYS A 197 12.94 -18.45 2.34
C CYS A 197 14.01 -19.53 2.07
N ASN A 198 14.10 -19.97 0.84
CA ASN A 198 15.08 -20.98 0.45
C ASN A 198 16.51 -20.43 0.38
N VAL A 199 16.64 -19.11 0.33
CA VAL A 199 17.92 -18.39 0.29
C VAL A 199 18.10 -17.66 1.61
N GLN A 200 19.27 -17.83 2.24
CA GLN A 200 19.55 -17.25 3.56
C GLN A 200 20.04 -15.80 3.53
N THR A 201 20.52 -15.33 2.39
CA THR A 201 21.14 -14.01 2.27
C THR A 201 20.30 -13.07 1.43
N ILE A 202 20.11 -11.85 1.92
CA ILE A 202 19.60 -10.72 1.15
C ILE A 202 20.82 -9.98 0.61
N THR A 203 20.95 -9.89 -0.72
CA THR A 203 22.01 -9.12 -1.36
C THR A 203 21.67 -7.64 -1.40
N SER A 204 22.68 -6.80 -1.15
CA SER A 204 22.57 -5.34 -1.33
C SER A 204 23.54 -4.86 -2.41
N LEU A 205 23.20 -3.75 -3.09
CA LEU A 205 24.10 -3.09 -4.02
C LEU A 205 25.34 -2.62 -3.27
N SER A 206 26.54 -3.02 -3.77
CA SER A 206 27.82 -2.66 -3.15
C SER A 206 28.94 -2.51 -4.18
N ASP A 207 28.60 -1.98 -5.37
CA ASP A 207 29.57 -1.69 -6.43
C ASP A 207 30.45 -0.49 -6.03
N ALA A 208 31.75 -0.61 -6.21
CA ALA A 208 32.71 0.46 -5.91
C ALA A 208 32.47 1.72 -6.76
N ARG A 209 31.88 1.57 -7.95
CA ARG A 209 31.55 2.70 -8.84
C ARG A 209 30.47 3.62 -8.30
N ASP A 210 29.66 3.11 -7.38
CA ASP A 210 28.57 3.85 -6.71
C ASP A 210 28.99 4.44 -5.36
N LYS A 211 30.30 4.42 -5.04
CA LYS A 211 30.86 4.85 -3.76
C LYS A 211 32.00 5.82 -3.96
N THR A 212 32.13 6.77 -3.06
CA THR A 212 33.25 7.72 -2.98
C THR A 212 33.89 7.65 -1.60
N GLU A 213 35.09 8.21 -1.45
CA GLU A 213 35.79 8.34 -0.16
C GLU A 213 35.90 7.00 0.59
N ILE A 214 36.25 5.92 -0.16
CA ILE A 214 36.41 4.61 0.41
C ILE A 214 37.66 4.60 1.29
N VAL A 215 37.45 4.43 2.59
CA VAL A 215 38.51 4.35 3.62
C VAL A 215 38.28 3.15 4.52
N ASP A 216 39.31 2.76 5.26
CA ASP A 216 39.15 1.74 6.30
C ASP A 216 38.21 2.22 7.39
N THR A 217 37.34 1.32 7.89
CA THR A 217 36.45 1.67 9.00
C THR A 217 37.26 2.03 10.24
N PRO A 218 36.94 3.14 10.93
CA PRO A 218 37.58 3.51 12.19
C PRO A 218 37.08 2.69 13.39
N TYR A 219 36.01 1.91 13.19
CA TYR A 219 35.37 1.12 14.24
C TYR A 219 35.89 -0.33 14.20
N GLY A 220 36.50 -0.79 15.26
CA GLY A 220 37.09 -2.13 15.39
C GLY A 220 36.90 -2.70 16.80
N LEU A 221 37.99 -3.29 17.34
CA LEU A 221 37.96 -4.00 18.63
C LEU A 221 37.52 -3.09 19.79
N ASP A 222 38.02 -1.87 19.84
CA ASP A 222 37.65 -0.93 20.90
C ASP A 222 36.16 -0.64 20.91
N PHE A 223 35.54 -0.42 19.73
CA PHE A 223 34.12 -0.20 19.63
C PHE A 223 33.32 -1.44 20.05
N ILE A 224 33.69 -2.64 19.55
CA ILE A 224 33.00 -3.88 19.90
C ILE A 224 33.02 -4.14 21.40
N ASN A 225 34.12 -3.78 22.10
CA ASN A 225 34.23 -3.92 23.53
C ASN A 225 33.29 -3.00 24.33
N THR A 226 32.72 -1.96 23.73
CA THR A 226 31.70 -1.11 24.36
C THR A 226 30.31 -1.72 24.31
N LEU A 227 30.06 -2.65 23.40
CA LEU A 227 28.74 -3.24 23.20
C LEU A 227 28.38 -4.22 24.32
N GLN A 228 27.09 -4.33 24.59
CA GLN A 228 26.56 -5.20 25.67
C GLN A 228 25.62 -6.26 25.06
N PRO A 229 26.09 -7.44 24.67
CA PRO A 229 25.22 -8.56 24.33
C PRO A 229 24.37 -8.94 25.55
N ARG A 230 23.07 -9.06 25.38
CA ARG A 230 22.13 -9.32 26.46
C ARG A 230 21.34 -10.60 26.21
N GLN A 231 21.01 -11.27 27.28
CA GLN A 231 19.89 -12.21 27.31
C GLN A 231 18.73 -11.50 28.03
N PHE A 232 17.56 -11.52 27.40
CA PHE A 232 16.36 -10.89 27.96
C PHE A 232 15.13 -11.77 27.78
N LYS A 233 14.12 -11.51 28.57
CA LYS A 233 12.79 -12.06 28.40
C LYS A 233 11.88 -10.97 27.88
N TRP A 234 11.14 -11.25 26.81
CA TRP A 234 10.19 -10.31 26.26
C TRP A 234 9.07 -10.00 27.28
N ALA A 235 8.80 -8.73 27.45
CA ALA A 235 7.63 -8.16 28.13
C ALA A 235 7.05 -7.11 27.18
N THR A 236 6.28 -7.59 26.22
CA THR A 236 5.80 -6.75 25.11
C THR A 236 4.68 -5.84 25.59
N ARG A 237 4.75 -4.57 25.23
CA ARG A 237 3.76 -3.55 25.64
C ARG A 237 2.37 -3.78 25.04
N ASP A 238 2.29 -4.53 23.93
CA ASP A 238 1.08 -4.89 23.21
C ASP A 238 0.62 -6.33 23.51
N GLY A 239 1.36 -7.09 24.35
CA GLY A 239 1.01 -8.46 24.74
C GLY A 239 1.05 -9.45 23.56
N ASN A 240 1.99 -9.28 22.62
CA ASN A 240 2.08 -10.14 21.43
C ASN A 240 2.69 -11.52 21.73
N ILE A 241 2.75 -12.39 20.72
CA ILE A 241 3.19 -13.80 20.84
C ILE A 241 4.64 -13.98 21.33
N LYS A 242 5.46 -12.94 21.34
CA LYS A 242 6.82 -12.98 21.89
C LYS A 242 6.84 -12.89 23.41
N ASP A 243 5.76 -12.40 24.02
CA ASP A 243 5.71 -12.15 25.45
C ASP A 243 6.08 -13.40 26.25
N GLY A 244 6.99 -13.24 27.21
CA GLY A 244 7.52 -14.33 28.03
C GLY A 244 8.63 -15.18 27.37
N LYS A 245 8.96 -15.01 26.10
CA LYS A 245 10.06 -15.73 25.43
C LYS A 245 11.42 -15.16 25.82
N VAL A 246 12.40 -16.04 26.02
CA VAL A 246 13.81 -15.67 26.26
C VAL A 246 14.54 -15.59 24.91
N GLU A 247 15.29 -14.52 24.71
CA GLU A 247 16.07 -14.29 23.51
C GLU A 247 17.42 -13.64 23.85
N GLN A 248 18.40 -13.79 22.96
CA GLN A 248 19.69 -13.11 23.06
C GLN A 248 19.80 -12.06 21.95
N GLY A 249 20.34 -10.90 22.27
CA GLY A 249 20.45 -9.81 21.31
C GLY A 249 21.00 -8.55 21.96
N PHE A 250 20.67 -7.42 21.37
CA PHE A 250 21.07 -6.11 21.87
C PHE A 250 19.85 -5.28 22.28
N ILE A 251 20.03 -4.40 23.24
CA ILE A 251 19.04 -3.38 23.60
C ILE A 251 19.31 -2.13 22.78
N ALA A 252 18.31 -1.66 22.04
CA ALA A 252 18.47 -0.53 21.12
C ALA A 252 19.02 0.74 21.79
N GLN A 253 18.57 1.03 23.00
CA GLN A 253 19.06 2.16 23.80
C GLN A 253 20.55 2.02 24.18
N GLU A 254 21.01 0.81 24.45
CA GLU A 254 22.43 0.54 24.76
C GLU A 254 23.29 0.66 23.49
N LEU A 255 22.78 0.24 22.32
CA LEU A 255 23.43 0.45 21.02
C LEU A 255 23.56 1.94 20.69
N LEU A 256 22.51 2.73 20.94
CA LEU A 256 22.55 4.19 20.74
C LEU A 256 23.57 4.86 21.69
N ALA A 257 23.62 4.45 22.93
CA ALA A 257 24.59 4.98 23.90
C ALA A 257 26.03 4.65 23.48
N ALA A 258 26.29 3.43 23.00
CA ALA A 258 27.60 3.03 22.49
C ALA A 258 27.99 3.77 21.19
N ALA A 259 27.04 4.01 20.31
CA ALA A 259 27.27 4.74 19.06
C ALA A 259 27.54 6.25 19.31
N GLY A 260 26.92 6.85 20.33
CA GLY A 260 27.11 8.27 20.69
C GLY A 260 26.85 9.19 19.51
N ASP A 261 27.77 10.11 19.24
CA ASP A 261 27.67 11.06 18.12
C ASP A 261 27.81 10.40 16.73
N ASN A 262 28.31 9.16 16.67
CA ASN A 262 28.55 8.40 15.44
C ASN A 262 27.34 7.54 15.02
N LYS A 263 26.19 7.74 15.65
CA LYS A 263 25.00 6.91 15.39
C LYS A 263 24.55 6.91 13.93
N ALA A 264 24.73 8.03 13.22
CA ALA A 264 24.37 8.14 11.80
C ALA A 264 25.27 7.27 10.90
N ASP A 265 26.57 7.21 11.20
CA ASP A 265 27.54 6.41 10.43
C ASP A 265 27.39 4.92 10.69
N LEU A 266 27.13 4.56 11.94
CA LEU A 266 26.98 3.19 12.40
C LEU A 266 25.62 2.58 12.04
N ASN A 267 24.57 3.39 11.99
CA ASN A 267 23.19 3.00 11.66
C ASN A 267 22.74 1.68 12.35
N LEU A 268 23.02 1.57 13.64
CA LEU A 268 22.71 0.36 14.43
C LEU A 268 21.29 0.31 14.96
N VAL A 269 20.57 1.44 14.89
CA VAL A 269 19.20 1.54 15.41
C VAL A 269 18.35 2.38 14.46
N LEU A 270 17.16 1.86 14.12
CA LEU A 270 16.13 2.62 13.44
C LEU A 270 15.35 3.43 14.50
N GLU A 271 15.45 4.76 14.44
CA GLU A 271 14.91 5.72 15.42
C GLU A 271 13.66 6.46 14.95
N GLU A 272 13.11 6.17 13.77
CA GLU A 272 11.96 6.90 13.21
C GLU A 272 10.73 6.90 14.13
N ASN A 273 10.57 5.84 14.91
CA ASN A 273 9.58 5.79 15.97
C ASN A 273 10.27 5.76 17.35
N PRO A 274 10.37 6.89 18.07
CA PRO A 274 11.06 6.94 19.36
C PRO A 274 10.42 6.07 20.44
N ASN A 275 9.16 5.68 20.25
CA ASN A 275 8.46 4.76 21.14
C ASN A 275 8.68 3.29 20.79
N LYS A 276 9.30 3.00 19.64
CA LYS A 276 9.51 1.63 19.14
C LYS A 276 10.82 1.57 18.35
N LEU A 277 11.93 1.60 19.05
CA LEU A 277 13.26 1.49 18.46
C LEU A 277 13.53 0.07 17.95
N GLU A 278 14.22 -0.05 16.82
CA GLU A 278 14.56 -1.33 16.20
C GLU A 278 16.07 -1.45 16.00
N ALA A 279 16.65 -2.58 16.43
CA ALA A 279 18.10 -2.82 16.31
C ALA A 279 18.47 -3.43 14.95
N SER A 280 19.50 -2.88 14.29
CA SER A 280 20.07 -3.32 13.02
C SER A 280 21.40 -4.07 13.24
N ALA A 281 21.36 -5.21 13.92
CA ALA A 281 22.56 -5.97 14.30
C ALA A 281 23.43 -6.40 13.10
N GLY A 282 22.84 -6.53 11.89
CA GLY A 282 23.58 -6.85 10.67
C GLY A 282 24.68 -5.83 10.30
N ASN A 283 24.51 -4.57 10.70
CA ASN A 283 25.48 -3.50 10.45
C ASN A 283 26.76 -3.64 11.28
N LEU A 284 26.77 -4.54 12.26
CA LEU A 284 27.99 -4.87 13.02
C LEU A 284 28.95 -5.79 12.26
N VAL A 285 28.53 -6.46 11.20
CA VAL A 285 29.37 -7.45 10.49
C VAL A 285 30.70 -6.88 10.00
N PRO A 286 30.78 -5.74 9.30
CA PRO A 286 32.05 -5.16 8.88
C PRO A 286 32.95 -4.77 10.06
N ILE A 287 32.34 -4.25 11.13
CA ILE A 287 33.03 -3.85 12.36
C ILE A 287 33.60 -5.06 13.09
N LEU A 288 32.87 -6.17 13.16
CA LEU A 288 33.33 -7.43 13.71
C LEU A 288 34.50 -8.00 12.91
N VAL A 289 34.48 -7.92 11.58
CA VAL A 289 35.61 -8.33 10.74
C VAL A 289 36.86 -7.52 11.09
N LYS A 290 36.75 -6.19 11.20
CA LYS A 290 37.85 -5.32 11.61
C LYS A 290 38.36 -5.65 13.01
N ALA A 291 37.48 -5.85 13.98
CA ALA A 291 37.85 -6.22 15.35
C ALA A 291 38.61 -7.55 15.42
N ILE A 292 38.21 -8.56 14.61
CA ILE A 292 38.93 -9.83 14.52
C ILE A 292 40.32 -9.62 13.94
N GLN A 293 40.47 -8.81 12.89
CA GLN A 293 41.78 -8.51 12.28
C GLN A 293 42.73 -7.83 13.28
N GLU A 294 42.24 -6.87 14.06
CA GLU A 294 42.98 -6.18 15.09
C GLU A 294 43.41 -7.15 16.23
N LEU A 295 42.47 -7.98 16.68
CA LEU A 295 42.76 -9.00 17.73
C LEU A 295 43.78 -10.01 17.23
N THR A 296 43.69 -10.47 15.98
CA THR A 296 44.66 -11.39 15.38
C THR A 296 46.07 -10.78 15.38
N ALA A 297 46.21 -9.53 14.95
CA ALA A 297 47.50 -8.84 14.96
C ALA A 297 48.06 -8.69 16.38
N GLN A 298 47.25 -8.45 17.40
CA GLN A 298 47.70 -8.39 18.80
C GLN A 298 48.19 -9.75 19.32
N VAL A 299 47.50 -10.85 18.96
CA VAL A 299 47.92 -12.20 19.33
C VAL A 299 49.24 -12.55 18.67
N GLU A 300 49.41 -12.29 17.37
CA GLU A 300 50.69 -12.53 16.65
C GLU A 300 51.86 -11.74 17.28
N GLN A 301 51.62 -10.52 17.72
CA GLN A 301 52.64 -9.73 18.44
C GLN A 301 53.03 -10.34 19.78
N LEU A 302 52.09 -10.93 20.51
CA LEU A 302 52.34 -11.57 21.77
C LEU A 302 53.08 -12.91 21.64
N GLU A 303 52.82 -13.65 20.56
CA GLU A 303 53.48 -14.93 20.28
C GLU A 303 54.95 -14.76 19.78
N ASN A 304 55.25 -13.61 19.19
CA ASN A 304 56.58 -13.29 18.67
C ASN A 304 57.50 -12.55 19.71
N ASN A 305 56.98 -12.26 20.91
CA ASN A 305 57.75 -11.68 22.02
C ASN A 305 58.06 -12.75 23.10
#